data_6c8dac98e95be32c108ba801be4642ea
#
_entry.id   6c8dac98e95be32c108ba801be4642ea
#
_cell.length_a   1.000
_cell.length_b   1.000
_cell.length_c   1.000
_cell.angle_alpha   90.00
_cell.angle_beta   90.00
_cell.angle_gamma   90.00
#
_symmetry.space_group_name_H-M   'P 1'
#
loop_
_entity.id
_entity.type
_entity.pdbx_description
1 polymer ?
#
loop_
_entity_poly.entity_id
_entity_poly.type
_entity_poly.pdbx_seq_one_letter_code
_entity_poly.pdbx_strand_id
1 'polypeptide(L)'
;MSVAVLPFVWLWLAIGAAVQAYGWPALFRVLLAYGLSARIPVAIIMLLAMAGNWGTHYDYVGMPPEFEMPLLSKYLWLAFFPQLVFWVSFTILTGSITGTLAAAIALRFRATTRRESPA
;
A
#
# COMPACT_ATOMS: atom_id res chain seq x y z
N MET A 1 7.61 18.03 6.03
CA MET A 1 6.83 17.97 4.79
C MET A 1 5.47 18.61 5.04
N SER A 2 5.03 19.49 4.17
CA SER A 2 3.73 20.16 4.32
C SER A 2 2.58 19.18 4.06
N VAL A 3 1.48 19.32 4.79
CA VAL A 3 0.26 18.53 4.58
C VAL A 3 -0.23 18.61 3.14
N ALA A 4 -0.02 19.75 2.47
CA ALA A 4 -0.44 19.95 1.08
C ALA A 4 0.29 19.05 0.07
N VAL A 5 1.44 18.49 0.42
CA VAL A 5 2.20 17.58 -0.46
C VAL A 5 1.65 16.16 -0.44
N LEU A 6 1.01 15.76 0.65
CA LEU A 6 0.52 14.38 0.84
C LEU A 6 -0.42 13.91 -0.28
N PRO A 7 -1.44 14.69 -0.70
CA PRO A 7 -2.34 14.23 -1.77
C PRO A 7 -1.62 13.98 -3.09
N PHE A 8 -0.59 14.75 -3.40
CA PHE A 8 0.20 14.54 -4.63
C PHE A 8 0.96 13.22 -4.58
N VAL A 9 1.59 12.90 -3.44
CA VAL A 9 2.29 11.64 -3.25
C VAL A 9 1.30 10.47 -3.36
N TRP A 10 0.17 10.57 -2.69
CA TRP A 10 -0.87 9.53 -2.74
C TRP A 10 -1.40 9.32 -4.16
N LEU A 11 -1.65 10.42 -4.88
CA LEU A 11 -2.14 10.36 -6.26
C LEU A 11 -1.14 9.67 -7.18
N TRP A 12 0.13 10.05 -7.11
CA TRP A 12 1.18 9.44 -7.93
C TRP A 12 1.33 7.94 -7.65
N LEU A 13 1.32 7.55 -6.39
CA LEU A 13 1.38 6.14 -6.02
C LEU A 13 0.16 5.37 -6.52
N ALA A 14 -1.03 5.95 -6.38
CA ALA A 14 -2.27 5.33 -6.86
C ALA A 14 -2.28 5.16 -8.38
N ILE A 15 -1.80 6.15 -9.13
CA ILE A 15 -1.67 6.06 -10.59
C ILE A 15 -0.69 4.94 -10.96
N GLY A 16 0.48 4.90 -10.31
CA GLY A 16 1.46 3.84 -10.55
C GLY A 16 0.90 2.45 -10.26
N ALA A 17 0.17 2.30 -9.16
CA ALA A 17 -0.47 1.05 -8.81
C ALA A 17 -1.55 0.65 -9.83
N ALA A 18 -2.35 1.62 -10.29
CA ALA A 18 -3.39 1.37 -11.29
C ALA A 18 -2.82 0.90 -12.63
N VAL A 19 -1.67 1.43 -13.03
CA VAL A 19 -0.98 1.00 -14.25
C VAL A 19 -0.61 -0.49 -14.19
N GLN A 20 -0.29 -1.02 -13.02
CA GLN A 20 0.04 -2.44 -12.83
C GLN A 20 -1.13 -3.36 -13.18
N ALA A 21 -2.37 -2.88 -13.07
CA ALA A 21 -3.56 -3.66 -13.47
C ALA A 21 -3.56 -4.00 -14.96
N TYR A 22 -2.95 -3.18 -15.80
CA TYR A 22 -2.81 -3.43 -17.22
C TYR A 22 -1.63 -4.35 -17.54
N GLY A 23 -0.53 -4.21 -16.81
CA GLY A 23 0.68 -4.99 -17.05
C GLY A 23 0.55 -6.45 -16.61
N TRP A 24 0.00 -6.68 -15.44
CA TRP A 24 -0.20 -8.04 -14.89
C TRP A 24 -1.45 -8.08 -14.01
N PRO A 25 -2.66 -8.23 -14.61
CA PRO A 25 -3.94 -8.16 -13.86
C PRO A 25 -4.07 -9.19 -12.74
N ALA A 26 -3.60 -10.41 -12.94
CA ALA A 26 -3.70 -11.47 -11.93
C ALA A 26 -2.89 -11.11 -10.67
N LEU A 27 -1.65 -10.64 -10.84
CA LEU A 27 -0.79 -10.22 -9.74
C LEU A 27 -1.37 -8.98 -9.05
N PHE A 28 -1.88 -8.02 -9.82
CA PHE A 28 -2.53 -6.83 -9.29
C PHE A 28 -3.68 -7.18 -8.35
N ARG A 29 -4.55 -8.10 -8.75
CA ARG A 29 -5.68 -8.56 -7.93
C ARG A 29 -5.23 -9.19 -6.62
N VAL A 30 -4.22 -10.03 -6.66
CA VAL A 30 -3.66 -10.66 -5.46
C VAL A 30 -3.07 -9.63 -4.51
N LEU A 31 -2.27 -8.70 -5.05
CA LEU A 31 -1.64 -7.65 -4.25
C LEU A 31 -2.66 -6.66 -3.68
N LEU A 32 -3.70 -6.34 -4.45
CA LEU A 32 -4.79 -5.48 -3.98
C LEU A 32 -5.55 -6.16 -2.82
N ALA A 33 -5.92 -7.43 -2.98
CA ALA A 33 -6.59 -8.20 -1.94
C ALA A 33 -5.72 -8.31 -0.68
N TYR A 34 -4.44 -8.59 -0.84
CA TYR A 34 -3.48 -8.66 0.26
C TYR A 34 -3.36 -7.31 0.98
N GLY A 35 -3.15 -6.25 0.21
CA GLY A 35 -3.00 -4.89 0.76
C GLY A 35 -4.24 -4.44 1.53
N LEU A 36 -5.42 -4.62 0.97
CA LEU A 36 -6.68 -4.26 1.63
C LEU A 36 -6.91 -5.10 2.88
N SER A 37 -6.69 -6.40 2.81
CA SER A 37 -6.87 -7.31 3.95
C SER A 37 -5.94 -6.97 5.12
N ALA A 38 -4.73 -6.50 4.82
CA ALA A 38 -3.78 -6.09 5.84
C ALA A 38 -4.10 -4.71 6.41
N ARG A 39 -4.60 -3.78 5.59
CA ARG A 39 -4.74 -2.37 5.97
C ARG A 39 -6.12 -2.00 6.50
N ILE A 40 -7.19 -2.66 6.08
CA ILE A 40 -8.53 -2.37 6.58
C ILE A 40 -8.62 -2.59 8.11
N PRO A 41 -8.15 -3.71 8.69
CA PRO A 41 -8.16 -3.86 10.14
C PRO A 41 -7.37 -2.79 10.87
N VAL A 42 -6.20 -2.39 10.35
CA VAL A 42 -5.38 -1.32 10.93
C VAL A 42 -6.14 0.01 10.89
N ALA A 43 -6.79 0.33 9.77
CA ALA A 43 -7.59 1.55 9.65
C ALA A 43 -8.75 1.58 10.65
N ILE A 44 -9.39 0.46 10.89
CA ILE A 44 -10.45 0.33 11.90
C ILE A 44 -9.90 0.57 13.31
N ILE A 45 -8.76 -0.06 13.64
CA ILE A 45 -8.09 0.13 14.93
C ILE A 45 -7.71 1.60 15.13
N MET A 46 -7.20 2.26 14.11
CA MET A 46 -6.84 3.68 14.16
C MET A 46 -8.06 4.56 14.43
N LEU A 47 -9.21 4.25 13.81
CA LEU A 47 -10.45 4.98 14.08
C LEU A 47 -10.88 4.85 15.54
N LEU A 48 -10.86 3.63 16.07
CA LEU A 48 -11.21 3.36 17.46
C LEU A 48 -10.25 4.05 18.42
N ALA A 49 -8.95 4.02 18.11
CA ALA A 49 -7.92 4.66 18.92
C ALA A 49 -8.09 6.18 18.96
N MET A 50 -8.36 6.81 17.82
CA MET A 50 -8.59 8.25 17.71
C MET A 50 -9.87 8.66 18.43
N ALA A 51 -10.95 7.92 18.26
CA ALA A 51 -12.23 8.20 18.92
C ALA A 51 -12.14 8.02 20.43
N GLY A 52 -11.38 7.04 20.90
CA GLY A 52 -11.21 6.73 22.32
C GLY A 52 -10.06 7.46 23.00
N ASN A 53 -9.24 8.22 22.27
CA ASN A 53 -8.05 8.90 22.79
C ASN A 53 -7.13 7.95 23.59
N TRP A 54 -6.74 6.85 22.96
CA TRP A 54 -5.95 5.81 23.63
C TRP A 54 -4.53 6.23 24.03
N GLY A 55 -4.03 7.35 23.48
CA GLY A 55 -2.67 7.82 23.76
C GLY A 55 -1.58 6.94 23.18
N THR A 56 -1.86 6.27 22.08
CA THR A 56 -0.94 5.33 21.42
C THR A 56 -0.47 5.85 20.07
N HIS A 57 0.42 5.11 19.42
CA HIS A 57 0.82 5.39 18.04
C HIS A 57 -0.37 5.43 17.08
N TYR A 58 -1.41 4.65 17.33
CA TYR A 58 -2.58 4.53 16.46
C TYR A 58 -3.48 5.77 16.44
N ASP A 59 -3.45 6.61 17.46
CA ASP A 59 -4.20 7.88 17.51
C ASP A 59 -3.32 9.12 17.28
N TYR A 60 -2.06 8.90 16.92
CA TYR A 60 -1.09 9.96 16.58
C TYR A 60 -0.95 11.03 17.66
N VAL A 61 -0.85 10.62 18.89
CA VAL A 61 -0.56 11.55 20.00
C VAL A 61 0.79 12.24 19.78
N GLY A 62 0.85 13.54 20.00
CA GLY A 62 2.05 14.33 19.84
C GLY A 62 2.37 14.80 18.44
N MET A 63 1.42 14.68 17.51
CA MET A 63 1.59 15.21 16.15
C MET A 63 1.69 16.75 16.16
N PRO A 64 2.39 17.34 15.16
CA PRO A 64 2.49 18.80 15.05
C PRO A 64 1.13 19.50 14.99
N PRO A 65 1.04 20.78 15.37
CA PRO A 65 -0.24 21.54 15.35
C PRO A 65 -0.95 21.55 14.00
N GLU A 66 -0.23 21.39 12.89
CA GLU A 66 -0.80 21.27 11.54
C GLU A 66 -1.86 20.17 11.41
N PHE A 67 -1.77 19.14 12.27
CA PHE A 67 -2.68 18.00 12.28
C PHE A 67 -3.77 18.11 13.35
N GLU A 68 -3.84 19.23 14.07
CA GLU A 68 -4.93 19.51 15.00
C GLU A 68 -6.18 19.88 14.20
N MET A 69 -7.13 18.96 14.12
CA MET A 69 -8.34 19.10 13.34
C MET A 69 -9.44 18.20 13.89
N PRO A 70 -10.72 18.39 13.47
CA PRO A 70 -11.81 17.50 13.89
C PRO A 70 -11.49 16.03 13.62
N LEU A 71 -12.07 15.13 14.42
CA LEU A 71 -11.80 13.69 14.36
C LEU A 71 -11.91 13.13 12.92
N LEU A 72 -12.94 13.47 12.18
CA LEU A 72 -13.14 12.97 10.83
C LEU A 72 -11.99 13.38 9.91
N SER A 73 -11.61 14.66 9.90
CA SER A 73 -10.51 15.17 9.08
C SER A 73 -9.18 14.56 9.50
N LYS A 74 -8.91 14.47 10.79
CA LYS A 74 -7.70 13.85 11.35
C LYS A 74 -7.61 12.38 10.92
N TYR A 75 -8.70 11.64 11.03
CA TYR A 75 -8.75 10.25 10.64
C TYR A 75 -8.47 10.09 9.14
N LEU A 76 -9.13 10.88 8.28
CA LEU A 76 -8.92 10.81 6.84
C LEU A 76 -7.48 11.11 6.45
N TRP A 77 -6.88 12.15 7.02
CA TRP A 77 -5.51 12.57 6.67
C TRP A 77 -4.42 11.67 7.24
N LEU A 78 -4.60 11.13 8.44
CA LEU A 78 -3.55 10.39 9.15
C LEU A 78 -3.75 8.88 9.12
N ALA A 79 -4.95 8.40 8.86
CA ALA A 79 -5.24 6.96 8.88
C ALA A 79 -5.84 6.45 7.59
N PHE A 80 -7.01 6.93 7.20
CA PHE A 80 -7.76 6.37 6.07
C PHE A 80 -6.99 6.46 4.76
N PHE A 81 -6.62 7.64 4.31
CA PHE A 81 -5.89 7.81 3.06
C PHE A 81 -4.47 7.21 3.12
N PRO A 82 -3.66 7.43 4.17
CA PRO A 82 -2.37 6.76 4.26
C PRO A 82 -2.47 5.24 4.23
N GLN A 83 -3.37 4.64 4.98
CA GLN A 83 -3.48 3.18 5.02
C GLN A 83 -4.03 2.60 3.72
N LEU A 84 -5.10 3.16 3.18
CA LEU A 84 -5.78 2.58 2.03
C LEU A 84 -5.23 3.06 0.68
N VAL A 85 -4.75 4.29 0.58
CA VAL A 85 -4.17 4.80 -0.67
C VAL A 85 -2.66 4.60 -0.70
N PHE A 86 -1.94 5.16 0.25
CA PHE A 86 -0.48 5.12 0.25
C PHE A 86 0.06 3.69 0.40
N TRP A 87 -0.30 3.01 1.49
CA TRP A 87 0.28 1.70 1.80
C TRP A 87 -0.21 0.58 0.88
N VAL A 88 -1.46 0.62 0.45
CA VAL A 88 -1.97 -0.36 -0.53
C VAL A 88 -1.29 -0.15 -1.87
N SER A 89 -1.17 1.08 -2.35
CA SER A 89 -0.45 1.39 -3.59
C SER A 89 1.02 1.00 -3.50
N PHE A 90 1.67 1.28 -2.38
CA PHE A 90 3.05 0.89 -2.12
C PHE A 90 3.21 -0.64 -2.15
N THR A 91 2.28 -1.37 -1.56
CA THR A 91 2.26 -2.84 -1.58
C THR A 91 2.14 -3.36 -3.01
N ILE A 92 1.25 -2.80 -3.81
CA ILE A 92 1.06 -3.19 -5.21
C ILE A 92 2.33 -2.93 -6.01
N LEU A 93 2.94 -1.76 -5.89
CA LEU A 93 4.16 -1.41 -6.62
C LEU A 93 5.34 -2.29 -6.22
N THR A 94 5.57 -2.45 -4.92
CA THR A 94 6.67 -3.28 -4.40
C THR A 94 6.48 -4.75 -4.77
N GLY A 95 5.26 -5.26 -4.61
CA GLY A 95 4.92 -6.64 -4.97
C GLY A 95 5.00 -6.89 -6.47
N SER A 96 4.65 -5.91 -7.29
CA SER A 96 4.77 -6.01 -8.75
C SER A 96 6.23 -6.10 -9.20
N ILE A 97 7.10 -5.28 -8.62
CA ILE A 97 8.55 -5.34 -8.90
C ILE A 97 9.11 -6.69 -8.46
N THR A 98 8.86 -7.09 -7.23
CA THR A 98 9.35 -8.36 -6.67
C THR A 98 8.81 -9.56 -7.43
N GLY A 99 7.51 -9.57 -7.73
CA GLY A 99 6.87 -10.65 -8.46
C GLY A 99 7.39 -10.77 -9.90
N THR A 100 7.59 -9.64 -10.56
CA THR A 100 8.15 -9.62 -11.93
C THR A 100 9.58 -10.15 -11.96
N LEU A 101 10.42 -9.75 -11.00
CA LEU A 101 11.78 -10.27 -10.89
C LEU A 101 11.79 -11.76 -10.60
N ALA A 102 10.97 -12.23 -9.67
CA ALA A 102 10.86 -13.65 -9.35
C ALA A 102 10.40 -14.47 -10.56
N ALA A 103 9.40 -13.99 -11.30
CA ALA A 103 8.93 -14.65 -12.52
C ALA A 103 10.00 -14.69 -13.59
N ALA A 104 10.74 -13.61 -13.80
CA ALA A 104 11.82 -13.56 -14.78
C ALA A 104 12.93 -14.57 -14.45
N ILE A 105 13.32 -14.67 -13.19
CA ILE A 105 14.32 -15.64 -12.72
C ILE A 105 13.80 -17.06 -12.91
N ALA A 106 12.56 -17.35 -12.53
CA ALA A 106 11.95 -18.68 -12.67
C ALA A 106 11.88 -19.11 -14.14
N LEU A 107 11.51 -18.20 -15.04
CA LEU A 107 11.47 -18.48 -16.48
C LEU A 107 12.85 -18.77 -17.04
N ARG A 108 13.88 -18.09 -16.60
CA ARG A 108 15.26 -18.38 -17.00
C ARG A 108 15.70 -19.77 -16.56
N PHE A 109 15.43 -20.16 -15.33
CA PHE A 109 15.73 -21.51 -14.85
C PHE A 109 15.00 -22.58 -15.63
N ARG A 110 13.72 -22.39 -15.94
CA ARG A 110 12.94 -23.31 -16.78
C ARG A 110 13.51 -23.44 -18.19
N ALA A 111 13.91 -22.33 -18.79
CA ALA A 111 14.51 -22.32 -20.12
C ALA A 111 15.84 -23.11 -20.15
N THR A 112 16.69 -22.92 -19.14
CA THR A 112 17.97 -23.64 -18.99
C THR A 112 17.70 -25.12 -18.80
N THR A 113 16.83 -25.53 -17.91
CA THR A 113 16.47 -26.93 -17.68
C THR A 113 15.92 -27.60 -18.94
N ARG A 114 15.09 -26.90 -19.71
CA ARG A 114 14.51 -27.40 -20.94
C ARG A 114 15.59 -27.63 -22.01
N ARG A 115 16.59 -26.75 -22.07
CA ARG A 115 17.74 -26.92 -23.03
C ARG A 115 18.62 -28.09 -22.67
N GLU A 116 18.78 -28.39 -21.39
CA GLU A 116 19.61 -29.50 -20.90
C GLU A 116 18.88 -30.83 -20.95
N SER A 117 17.56 -30.87 -21.06
CA SER A 117 16.77 -32.06 -21.13
C SER A 117 16.88 -32.68 -22.52
N PRO A 118 17.30 -33.97 -22.65
CA PRO A 118 17.25 -34.67 -23.94
C PRO A 118 15.80 -34.78 -24.41
N ALA A 119 15.59 -34.45 -25.67
CA ALA A 119 14.27 -34.45 -26.27
C ALA A 119 13.68 -35.88 -26.34
#